data_98a9e761497e242e770aab319b8cec56
#
_entry.id   98a9e761497e242e770aab319b8cec56
#
_cell.length_a   1.000
_cell.length_b   1.000
_cell.length_c   1.000
_cell.angle_alpha   90.00
_cell.angle_beta   90.00
_cell.angle_gamma   90.00
#
_symmetry.space_group_name_H-M   'P 1'
#
loop_
_entity.id
_entity.type
_entity.pdbx_description
1 polymer ?
#
loop_
_entity_poly.entity_id
_entity_poly.type
_entity_poly.pdbx_seq_one_letter_code
_entity_poly.pdbx_strand_id
1 'polypeptide(L)'
;SYLYFLDNDVWYRGLMRRHDKGYATIIINFDSFGQCISESYFDASDHAVCCLDEEDGAELCARIEYDYDEYGNTAGIRYKNVSGNMMIHRDWGYAQVRNEHDGQGNLTEQRHYDANNEPIARPGGFFSVSWFYDNGNCTETRYYDAEKELMMRSDENYAIQKDQYDEYGRSILSTYCNTEGEPVINTVYGCAGFEYKYDQWGNETDIIYRDTEGDMMVRERLGFAWIKMEYDEWGRLEVKKYFDAEQNPTADLKGCAEIRYEYDEQGIQHERAFDLNGTELQ
;
A
#
# COMPACT_ATOMS: atom_id res chain seq x y z
N SER A 1 33.57 1.07 -4.35
CA SER A 1 32.78 -0.19 -4.38
C SER A 1 33.64 -1.28 -4.99
N TYR A 2 33.93 -2.34 -4.26
CA TYR A 2 34.59 -3.52 -4.82
C TYR A 2 33.67 -4.72 -4.63
N LEU A 3 33.31 -5.37 -5.74
CA LEU A 3 32.60 -6.64 -5.78
C LEU A 3 33.64 -7.76 -5.83
N TYR A 4 33.59 -8.72 -4.92
CA TYR A 4 34.40 -9.95 -4.99
C TYR A 4 33.45 -11.14 -5.22
N PHE A 5 33.72 -11.91 -6.28
CA PHE A 5 33.10 -13.19 -6.54
C PHE A 5 33.98 -14.30 -5.95
N LEU A 6 33.42 -15.22 -5.17
CA LEU A 6 34.04 -16.48 -4.77
C LEU A 6 33.14 -17.64 -5.17
N ASP A 7 33.77 -18.68 -5.69
CA ASP A 7 33.21 -19.83 -6.41
C ASP A 7 32.27 -20.69 -5.55
N ASN A 8 31.10 -21.08 -6.08
CA ASN A 8 30.11 -22.06 -5.61
C ASN A 8 29.16 -21.73 -4.44
N ASP A 9 29.39 -20.72 -3.63
CA ASP A 9 28.39 -20.02 -2.80
C ASP A 9 28.55 -18.55 -3.12
N VAL A 10 27.58 -17.94 -3.83
CA VAL A 10 27.73 -16.57 -4.29
C VAL A 10 27.61 -15.61 -3.13
N TRP A 11 28.77 -15.15 -2.63
CA TRP A 11 28.86 -14.12 -1.60
C TRP A 11 29.09 -12.76 -2.26
N TYR A 12 28.19 -11.80 -2.03
CA TYR A 12 28.45 -10.42 -2.40
C TYR A 12 28.85 -9.65 -1.14
N ARG A 13 30.10 -9.18 -1.07
CA ARG A 13 30.57 -8.27 -0.04
C ARG A 13 30.74 -6.89 -0.65
N GLY A 14 29.78 -5.98 -0.39
CA GLY A 14 29.86 -4.58 -0.80
C GLY A 14 30.36 -3.71 0.34
N LEU A 15 31.52 -3.06 0.20
CA LEU A 15 31.94 -1.99 1.13
C LEU A 15 31.19 -0.71 0.73
N MET A 16 30.10 -0.41 1.42
CA MET A 16 29.44 0.90 1.33
C MET A 16 29.79 1.68 2.60
N ARG A 17 30.57 2.77 2.48
CA ARG A 17 30.67 3.77 3.53
C ARG A 17 29.36 4.57 3.54
N ARG A 18 28.35 4.06 4.23
CA ARG A 18 27.15 4.79 4.56
C ARG A 18 27.12 5.06 6.05
N HIS A 19 27.61 6.22 6.45
CA HIS A 19 27.54 6.73 7.81
C HIS A 19 26.08 6.92 8.29
N ASP A 20 25.19 7.12 7.36
CA ASP A 20 23.75 7.32 7.55
C ASP A 20 22.98 6.02 7.86
N LYS A 21 23.51 4.86 7.44
CA LYS A 21 22.84 3.55 7.64
C LYS A 21 23.46 2.68 8.75
N GLY A 22 24.44 3.17 9.48
CA GLY A 22 25.02 2.51 10.64
C GLY A 22 25.94 1.31 10.37
N TYR A 23 26.18 0.92 9.11
CA TYR A 23 27.04 -0.19 8.75
C TYR A 23 28.11 0.16 7.70
N ALA A 24 29.21 -0.58 7.69
CA ALA A 24 30.27 -0.46 6.70
C ALA A 24 30.20 -1.54 5.61
N THR A 25 29.69 -2.72 5.96
CA THR A 25 29.61 -3.89 5.07
C THR A 25 28.23 -4.51 5.17
N ILE A 26 27.67 -4.92 4.01
CA ILE A 26 26.54 -5.81 3.92
C ILE A 26 26.99 -7.14 3.29
N ILE A 27 26.57 -8.26 3.87
CA ILE A 27 26.77 -9.59 3.31
C ILE A 27 25.41 -10.14 2.91
N ILE A 28 25.26 -10.44 1.62
CA ILE A 28 24.06 -11.01 1.06
C ILE A 28 24.38 -12.44 0.65
N ASN A 29 23.58 -13.39 1.13
CA ASN A 29 23.68 -14.80 0.77
C ASN A 29 22.55 -15.17 -0.19
N PHE A 30 22.88 -16.00 -1.15
CA PHE A 30 21.94 -16.53 -2.14
C PHE A 30 21.90 -18.05 -2.07
N ASP A 31 20.76 -18.63 -2.42
CA ASP A 31 20.64 -20.07 -2.62
C ASP A 31 21.17 -20.48 -4.02
N SER A 32 21.05 -21.78 -4.34
CA SER A 32 21.48 -22.33 -5.61
C SER A 32 20.63 -21.84 -6.82
N PHE A 33 19.49 -21.21 -6.58
CA PHE A 33 18.60 -20.64 -7.60
C PHE A 33 18.83 -19.13 -7.80
N GLY A 34 19.73 -18.53 -6.99
CA GLY A 34 20.02 -17.10 -7.05
C GLY A 34 19.05 -16.23 -6.23
N GLN A 35 18.25 -16.81 -5.35
CA GLN A 35 17.35 -16.09 -4.46
C GLN A 35 18.09 -15.64 -3.21
N CYS A 36 17.89 -14.40 -2.79
CA CYS A 36 18.51 -13.85 -1.57
C CYS A 36 17.90 -14.51 -0.33
N ILE A 37 18.67 -15.35 0.36
CA ILE A 37 18.24 -16.04 1.59
C ILE A 37 18.58 -15.27 2.87
N SER A 38 19.53 -14.33 2.84
CA SER A 38 19.76 -13.43 3.97
C SER A 38 20.60 -12.22 3.62
N GLU A 39 20.40 -11.15 4.38
CA GLU A 39 21.20 -9.93 4.43
C GLU A 39 21.72 -9.72 5.85
N SER A 40 22.99 -9.38 6.03
CA SER A 40 23.60 -9.13 7.34
C SER A 40 24.50 -7.92 7.30
N TYR A 41 24.48 -7.12 8.36
CA TYR A 41 25.13 -5.82 8.44
C TYR A 41 26.29 -5.85 9.42
N PHE A 42 27.43 -5.25 9.06
CA PHE A 42 28.67 -5.27 9.83
C PHE A 42 29.31 -3.88 9.88
N ASP A 43 30.00 -3.60 10.99
CA ASP A 43 30.86 -2.42 11.11
C ASP A 43 32.19 -2.59 10.32
N ALA A 44 33.07 -1.58 10.41
CA ALA A 44 34.37 -1.61 9.74
C ALA A 44 35.37 -2.63 10.35
N SER A 45 35.05 -3.18 11.51
CA SER A 45 35.83 -4.18 12.23
C SER A 45 35.25 -5.59 12.10
N ASP A 46 34.29 -5.78 11.18
CA ASP A 46 33.56 -7.02 10.93
C ASP A 46 32.71 -7.52 12.13
N HIS A 47 32.30 -6.62 13.05
CA HIS A 47 31.33 -6.97 14.07
C HIS A 47 29.90 -6.73 13.51
N ALA A 48 28.99 -7.65 13.85
CA ALA A 48 27.58 -7.49 13.49
C ALA A 48 27.00 -6.24 14.16
N VAL A 49 26.27 -5.42 13.37
CA VAL A 49 25.59 -4.19 13.82
C VAL A 49 24.16 -4.16 13.26
N CYS A 50 23.26 -3.45 13.92
CA CYS A 50 21.98 -3.12 13.32
C CYS A 50 22.16 -2.06 12.24
N CYS A 51 21.45 -2.21 11.11
CA CYS A 51 21.25 -1.09 10.21
C CYS A 51 20.37 -0.04 10.89
N LEU A 52 20.56 1.22 10.51
CA LEU A 52 19.84 2.35 11.08
C LEU A 52 18.81 2.88 10.08
N ASP A 53 17.72 3.40 10.60
CA ASP A 53 16.76 4.20 9.86
C ASP A 53 17.41 5.50 9.36
N GLU A 54 17.12 5.89 8.14
CA GLU A 54 17.75 7.07 7.50
C GLU A 54 17.23 8.40 8.06
N GLU A 55 16.03 8.43 8.63
CA GLU A 55 15.39 9.67 9.08
C GLU A 55 15.79 10.04 10.51
N ASP A 56 15.81 9.05 11.43
CA ASP A 56 16.04 9.32 12.83
C ASP A 56 17.22 8.54 13.46
N GLY A 57 17.90 7.68 12.68
CA GLY A 57 19.07 6.93 13.12
C GLY A 57 18.77 5.81 14.12
N ALA A 58 17.50 5.39 14.25
CA ALA A 58 17.14 4.30 15.14
C ALA A 58 17.55 2.92 14.58
N GLU A 59 17.87 1.98 15.48
CA GLU A 59 18.23 0.61 15.10
C GLU A 59 17.03 -0.14 14.53
N LEU A 60 17.21 -0.76 13.35
CA LEU A 60 16.19 -1.57 12.67
C LEU A 60 16.43 -3.07 12.91
N CYS A 61 17.47 -3.64 12.29
CA CYS A 61 17.85 -5.05 12.48
C CYS A 61 19.31 -5.27 12.07
N ALA A 62 19.90 -6.37 12.56
CA ALA A 62 21.28 -6.76 12.20
C ALA A 62 21.31 -7.79 11.06
N ARG A 63 20.20 -8.53 10.89
CA ARG A 63 20.07 -9.54 9.83
C ARG A 63 18.60 -9.69 9.43
N ILE A 64 18.38 -9.88 8.13
CA ILE A 64 17.10 -10.28 7.54
C ILE A 64 17.29 -11.68 6.94
N GLU A 65 16.34 -12.57 7.15
CA GLU A 65 16.31 -13.90 6.53
C GLU A 65 15.02 -14.05 5.73
N TYR A 66 15.14 -14.70 4.57
CA TYR A 66 14.05 -14.94 3.65
C TYR A 66 13.83 -16.44 3.46
N ASP A 67 12.57 -16.88 3.46
CA ASP A 67 12.16 -18.22 3.06
C ASP A 67 11.35 -18.09 1.74
N TYR A 68 11.48 -19.12 0.92
CA TYR A 68 10.77 -19.20 -0.36
C TYR A 68 9.95 -20.48 -0.42
N ASP A 69 8.84 -20.43 -1.15
CA ASP A 69 8.07 -21.62 -1.49
C ASP A 69 8.72 -22.36 -2.68
N GLU A 70 8.12 -23.47 -3.09
CA GLU A 70 8.62 -24.31 -4.19
C GLU A 70 8.57 -23.61 -5.57
N TYR A 71 7.83 -22.51 -5.69
CA TYR A 71 7.69 -21.72 -6.91
C TYR A 71 8.59 -20.48 -6.90
N GLY A 72 9.26 -20.20 -5.78
CA GLY A 72 10.16 -19.07 -5.64
C GLY A 72 9.52 -17.80 -5.09
N ASN A 73 8.29 -17.85 -4.61
CA ASN A 73 7.65 -16.72 -3.95
C ASN A 73 8.14 -16.61 -2.49
N THR A 74 8.22 -15.41 -1.95
CA THR A 74 8.67 -15.18 -0.57
C THR A 74 7.64 -15.72 0.43
N ALA A 75 7.94 -16.87 1.03
CA ALA A 75 7.09 -17.54 2.02
C ALA A 75 7.28 -17.00 3.43
N GLY A 76 8.39 -16.31 3.72
CA GLY A 76 8.62 -15.71 5.03
C GLY A 76 9.78 -14.73 5.07
N ILE A 77 9.70 -13.79 6.01
CA ILE A 77 10.79 -12.85 6.32
C ILE A 77 10.96 -12.83 7.85
N ARG A 78 12.20 -12.87 8.32
CA ARG A 78 12.56 -12.83 9.74
C ARG A 78 13.61 -11.74 10.00
N TYR A 79 13.41 -11.00 11.08
CA TYR A 79 14.34 -9.95 11.52
C TYR A 79 15.10 -10.41 12.78
N LYS A 80 16.41 -10.21 12.77
CA LYS A 80 17.30 -10.65 13.87
C LYS A 80 18.19 -9.52 14.36
N ASN A 81 18.47 -9.54 15.66
CA ASN A 81 19.42 -8.65 16.30
C ASN A 81 20.88 -9.13 16.13
N VAL A 82 21.83 -8.36 16.65
CA VAL A 82 23.29 -8.67 16.59
C VAL A 82 23.66 -10.01 17.21
N SER A 83 22.88 -10.53 18.14
CA SER A 83 23.10 -11.85 18.78
C SER A 83 22.45 -13.00 17.99
N GLY A 84 21.77 -12.71 16.87
CA GLY A 84 21.09 -13.70 16.05
C GLY A 84 19.69 -14.10 16.57
N ASN A 85 19.21 -13.46 17.63
CA ASN A 85 17.87 -13.70 18.15
C ASN A 85 16.84 -12.92 17.32
N MET A 86 15.61 -13.45 17.24
CA MET A 86 14.49 -12.75 16.65
C MET A 86 14.26 -11.40 17.35
N MET A 87 13.93 -10.37 16.58
CA MET A 87 13.58 -9.05 17.11
C MET A 87 12.44 -8.43 16.34
N ILE A 88 11.62 -7.64 17.01
CA ILE A 88 10.57 -6.86 16.35
C ILE A 88 11.25 -5.74 15.56
N HIS A 89 11.02 -5.71 14.25
CA HIS A 89 11.44 -4.61 13.40
C HIS A 89 10.60 -3.38 13.73
N ARG A 90 11.25 -2.27 14.00
CA ARG A 90 10.59 -1.05 14.48
C ARG A 90 9.48 -0.56 13.55
N ASP A 91 9.77 -0.40 12.27
CA ASP A 91 8.84 0.18 11.31
C ASP A 91 7.73 -0.80 10.92
N TRP A 92 8.06 -2.08 10.89
CA TRP A 92 7.10 -3.13 10.54
C TRP A 92 6.30 -3.62 11.75
N GLY A 93 6.80 -3.47 13.00
CA GLY A 93 6.10 -3.84 14.23
C GLY A 93 5.92 -5.35 14.43
N TYR A 94 6.68 -6.19 13.72
CA TYR A 94 6.73 -7.65 13.90
C TYR A 94 8.15 -8.17 13.76
N ALA A 95 8.41 -9.39 14.25
CA ALA A 95 9.70 -10.06 14.12
C ALA A 95 9.74 -11.02 12.94
N GLN A 96 8.57 -11.55 12.57
CA GLN A 96 8.43 -12.46 11.44
C GLN A 96 7.09 -12.21 10.72
N VAL A 97 7.12 -12.35 9.40
CA VAL A 97 5.94 -12.49 8.57
C VAL A 97 5.97 -13.84 7.84
N ARG A 98 4.81 -14.48 7.68
CA ARG A 98 4.61 -15.68 6.86
C ARG A 98 3.57 -15.39 5.80
N ASN A 99 3.90 -15.78 4.59
CA ASN A 99 3.08 -15.57 3.39
C ASN A 99 2.65 -16.91 2.81
N GLU A 100 1.42 -16.94 2.28
CA GLU A 100 0.94 -18.03 1.43
C GLU A 100 0.63 -17.45 0.05
N HIS A 101 0.89 -18.24 -0.99
CA HIS A 101 0.64 -17.87 -2.37
C HIS A 101 -0.21 -18.95 -3.05
N ASP A 102 -0.98 -18.55 -4.06
CA ASP A 102 -1.69 -19.49 -4.93
C ASP A 102 -0.75 -20.04 -6.03
N GLY A 103 -1.27 -20.97 -6.84
CA GLY A 103 -0.51 -21.56 -7.95
C GLY A 103 -0.16 -20.59 -9.09
N GLN A 104 -0.62 -19.34 -9.04
CA GLN A 104 -0.29 -18.27 -9.99
C GLN A 104 0.75 -17.28 -9.41
N GLY A 105 1.11 -17.45 -8.12
CA GLY A 105 2.06 -16.59 -7.41
C GLY A 105 1.40 -15.37 -6.75
N ASN A 106 0.09 -15.27 -6.69
CA ASN A 106 -0.58 -14.22 -5.97
C ASN A 106 -0.50 -14.47 -4.46
N LEU A 107 -0.21 -13.44 -3.67
CA LEU A 107 -0.20 -13.51 -2.22
C LEU A 107 -1.65 -13.69 -1.71
N THR A 108 -1.93 -14.83 -1.06
CA THR A 108 -3.29 -15.15 -0.59
C THR A 108 -3.48 -14.98 0.91
N GLU A 109 -2.42 -15.09 1.70
CA GLU A 109 -2.46 -14.82 3.14
C GLU A 109 -1.12 -14.28 3.64
N GLN A 110 -1.17 -13.35 4.60
CA GLN A 110 -0.01 -12.87 5.34
C GLN A 110 -0.31 -12.87 6.84
N ARG A 111 0.59 -13.46 7.67
CA ARG A 111 0.48 -13.57 9.13
C ARG A 111 1.70 -12.96 9.79
N HIS A 112 1.51 -12.30 10.93
CA HIS A 112 2.54 -11.57 11.65
C HIS A 112 2.81 -12.18 13.03
N TYR A 113 4.11 -12.24 13.40
CA TYR A 113 4.56 -12.88 14.63
C TYR A 113 5.57 -12.02 15.37
N ASP A 114 5.57 -12.12 16.69
CA ASP A 114 6.56 -11.49 17.56
C ASP A 114 7.90 -12.28 17.59
N ALA A 115 8.84 -11.85 18.45
CA ALA A 115 10.14 -12.50 18.60
C ALA A 115 10.07 -13.89 19.26
N ASN A 116 8.97 -14.25 19.93
CA ASN A 116 8.74 -15.55 20.54
C ASN A 116 7.94 -16.49 19.61
N ASN A 117 7.66 -16.05 18.38
CA ASN A 117 6.80 -16.73 17.41
C ASN A 117 5.33 -16.82 17.84
N GLU A 118 4.88 -15.89 18.68
CA GLU A 118 3.48 -15.73 19.04
C GLU A 118 2.82 -14.72 18.09
N PRO A 119 1.51 -14.87 17.80
CA PRO A 119 0.78 -13.92 16.99
C PRO A 119 0.92 -12.49 17.50
N ILE A 120 1.18 -11.53 16.61
CA ILE A 120 1.25 -10.10 16.97
C ILE A 120 0.29 -9.28 16.11
N ALA A 121 -0.50 -8.44 16.78
CA ALA A 121 -1.40 -7.54 16.09
C ALA A 121 -0.66 -6.40 15.39
N ARG A 122 -1.14 -6.05 14.19
CA ARG A 122 -0.71 -4.88 13.42
C ARG A 122 -1.48 -3.62 13.88
N PRO A 123 -1.05 -2.42 13.48
CA PRO A 123 -1.91 -1.25 13.56
C PRO A 123 -3.29 -1.59 12.95
N GLY A 124 -4.38 -1.21 13.64
CA GLY A 124 -5.71 -1.68 13.29
C GLY A 124 -6.18 -2.92 14.05
N GLY A 125 -5.27 -3.62 14.76
CA GLY A 125 -5.58 -4.74 15.65
C GLY A 125 -5.53 -6.12 15.00
N PHE A 126 -5.42 -6.23 13.67
CA PHE A 126 -5.44 -7.52 12.98
C PHE A 126 -4.10 -8.26 13.10
N PHE A 127 -4.20 -9.61 13.11
CA PHE A 127 -3.05 -10.51 13.08
C PHE A 127 -2.70 -10.97 11.66
N SER A 128 -3.71 -11.27 10.85
CA SER A 128 -3.51 -11.69 9.47
C SER A 128 -4.43 -10.98 8.49
N VAL A 129 -4.03 -11.00 7.24
CA VAL A 129 -4.82 -10.50 6.11
C VAL A 129 -4.83 -11.54 5.01
N SER A 130 -6.00 -11.75 4.38
CA SER A 130 -6.15 -12.64 3.22
C SER A 130 -6.67 -11.87 2.01
N TRP A 131 -6.20 -12.26 0.83
CA TRP A 131 -6.59 -11.71 -0.46
C TRP A 131 -7.18 -12.79 -1.34
N PHE A 132 -8.27 -12.47 -2.02
CA PHE A 132 -8.98 -13.34 -2.93
C PHE A 132 -8.93 -12.75 -4.34
N TYR A 133 -8.66 -13.58 -5.32
CA TYR A 133 -8.44 -13.15 -6.69
C TYR A 133 -9.44 -13.77 -7.65
N ASP A 134 -9.84 -12.99 -8.65
CA ASP A 134 -10.54 -13.48 -9.84
C ASP A 134 -9.88 -12.87 -11.08
N ASN A 135 -9.52 -13.73 -12.04
CA ASN A 135 -8.84 -13.33 -13.28
C ASN A 135 -7.59 -12.45 -13.06
N GLY A 136 -6.84 -12.68 -11.97
CA GLY A 136 -5.65 -11.92 -11.60
C GLY A 136 -5.91 -10.61 -10.85
N ASN A 137 -7.17 -10.19 -10.68
CA ASN A 137 -7.54 -9.02 -9.90
C ASN A 137 -7.89 -9.43 -8.46
N CYS A 138 -7.42 -8.67 -7.48
CA CYS A 138 -7.78 -8.88 -6.07
C CYS A 138 -9.22 -8.37 -5.84
N THR A 139 -10.17 -9.28 -5.72
CA THR A 139 -11.59 -8.95 -5.58
C THR A 139 -12.04 -8.79 -4.13
N GLU A 140 -11.25 -9.31 -3.17
CA GLU A 140 -11.60 -9.18 -1.77
C GLU A 140 -10.35 -9.23 -0.88
N THR A 141 -10.32 -8.36 0.15
CA THR A 141 -9.31 -8.36 1.22
C THR A 141 -10.03 -8.53 2.55
N ARG A 142 -9.56 -9.46 3.40
CA ARG A 142 -10.15 -9.76 4.72
C ARG A 142 -9.13 -9.69 5.83
N TYR A 143 -9.53 -9.14 6.99
CA TYR A 143 -8.68 -8.99 8.18
C TYR A 143 -9.15 -9.90 9.30
N TYR A 144 -8.19 -10.53 9.98
CA TYR A 144 -8.46 -11.55 11.01
C TYR A 144 -7.66 -11.28 12.29
N ASP A 145 -8.23 -11.67 13.42
CA ASP A 145 -7.55 -11.74 14.70
C ASP A 145 -6.65 -13.00 14.82
N ALA A 146 -6.05 -13.22 15.99
CA ALA A 146 -5.15 -14.33 16.25
C ALA A 146 -5.88 -15.70 16.28
N GLU A 147 -7.17 -15.72 16.55
CA GLU A 147 -8.06 -16.87 16.57
C GLU A 147 -8.60 -17.23 15.16
N LYS A 148 -8.22 -16.43 14.14
CA LYS A 148 -8.70 -16.52 12.75
C LYS A 148 -10.19 -16.19 12.57
N GLU A 149 -10.72 -15.36 13.44
CA GLU A 149 -12.04 -14.80 13.27
C GLU A 149 -11.94 -13.45 12.51
N LEU A 150 -12.90 -13.17 11.63
CA LEU A 150 -12.98 -11.87 10.95
C LEU A 150 -13.11 -10.75 11.97
N MET A 151 -12.33 -9.70 11.80
CA MET A 151 -12.33 -8.58 12.72
C MET A 151 -12.39 -7.22 12.02
N MET A 152 -13.04 -6.28 12.68
CA MET A 152 -13.03 -4.87 12.29
C MET A 152 -11.66 -4.26 12.58
N ARG A 153 -11.02 -3.66 11.60
CA ARG A 153 -9.84 -2.82 11.84
C ARG A 153 -10.23 -1.58 12.65
N SER A 154 -9.55 -1.37 13.77
CA SER A 154 -9.84 -0.24 14.67
C SER A 154 -9.39 1.12 14.10
N ASP A 155 -8.46 1.14 13.16
CA ASP A 155 -7.93 2.35 12.53
C ASP A 155 -8.79 2.85 11.35
N GLU A 156 -9.49 1.95 10.65
CA GLU A 156 -10.26 2.28 9.44
C GLU A 156 -11.73 1.85 9.49
N ASN A 157 -12.14 1.08 10.52
CA ASN A 157 -13.52 0.66 10.78
C ASN A 157 -14.13 -0.25 9.68
N TYR A 158 -13.36 -1.21 9.16
CA TYR A 158 -13.90 -2.26 8.29
C TYR A 158 -13.16 -3.60 8.50
N ALA A 159 -13.80 -4.70 8.13
CA ALA A 159 -13.24 -6.06 8.19
C ALA A 159 -12.92 -6.60 6.79
N ILE A 160 -13.71 -6.22 5.81
CA ILE A 160 -13.65 -6.72 4.44
C ILE A 160 -13.65 -5.52 3.48
N GLN A 161 -12.74 -5.52 2.52
CA GLN A 161 -12.82 -4.66 1.32
C GLN A 161 -13.20 -5.55 0.15
N LYS A 162 -14.20 -5.13 -0.64
CA LYS A 162 -14.63 -5.80 -1.87
C LYS A 162 -14.39 -4.88 -3.05
N ASP A 163 -13.75 -5.41 -4.10
CA ASP A 163 -13.42 -4.66 -5.29
C ASP A 163 -14.00 -5.36 -6.52
N GLN A 164 -14.58 -4.56 -7.42
CA GLN A 164 -15.08 -5.01 -8.72
C GLN A 164 -14.28 -4.36 -9.83
N TYR A 165 -14.12 -5.09 -10.92
CA TYR A 165 -13.30 -4.67 -12.04
C TYR A 165 -14.08 -4.80 -13.35
N ASP A 166 -13.74 -3.95 -14.31
CA ASP A 166 -14.22 -4.07 -15.68
C ASP A 166 -13.42 -5.13 -16.47
N GLU A 167 -13.79 -5.31 -17.73
CA GLU A 167 -13.14 -6.26 -18.65
C GLU A 167 -11.65 -5.96 -18.92
N TYR A 168 -11.18 -4.74 -18.61
CA TYR A 168 -9.79 -4.31 -18.76
C TYR A 168 -8.99 -4.42 -17.45
N GLY A 169 -9.62 -4.89 -16.35
CA GLY A 169 -8.99 -5.00 -15.02
C GLY A 169 -8.89 -3.67 -14.27
N ARG A 170 -9.68 -2.65 -14.65
CA ARG A 170 -9.75 -1.37 -13.93
C ARG A 170 -10.80 -1.46 -12.84
N SER A 171 -10.50 -0.96 -11.64
CA SER A 171 -11.47 -0.93 -10.54
C SER A 171 -12.66 -0.03 -10.89
N ILE A 172 -13.88 -0.58 -10.79
CA ILE A 172 -15.14 0.17 -11.02
C ILE A 172 -15.93 0.39 -9.74
N LEU A 173 -15.69 -0.42 -8.70
CA LEU A 173 -16.34 -0.26 -7.39
C LEU A 173 -15.44 -0.84 -6.30
N SER A 174 -15.22 -0.09 -5.22
CA SER A 174 -14.64 -0.56 -3.97
C SER A 174 -15.64 -0.34 -2.84
N THR A 175 -15.85 -1.36 -1.98
CA THR A 175 -16.80 -1.28 -0.87
C THR A 175 -16.14 -1.79 0.41
N TYR A 176 -16.27 -1.05 1.51
CA TYR A 176 -15.82 -1.44 2.85
C TYR A 176 -16.97 -2.07 3.62
N CYS A 177 -16.72 -3.24 4.21
CA CYS A 177 -17.76 -4.02 4.87
C CYS A 177 -17.35 -4.41 6.30
N ASN A 178 -18.36 -4.64 7.14
CA ASN A 178 -18.20 -5.26 8.46
C ASN A 178 -17.91 -6.78 8.35
N THR A 179 -17.89 -7.46 9.49
CA THR A 179 -17.65 -8.92 9.58
C THR A 179 -18.78 -9.76 8.98
N GLU A 180 -19.99 -9.23 8.90
CA GLU A 180 -21.16 -9.84 8.27
C GLU A 180 -21.20 -9.61 6.75
N GLY A 181 -20.29 -8.76 6.24
CA GLY A 181 -20.22 -8.41 4.81
C GLY A 181 -21.15 -7.28 4.38
N GLU A 182 -21.76 -6.56 5.36
CA GLU A 182 -22.58 -5.38 5.14
C GLU A 182 -21.71 -4.12 5.02
N PRO A 183 -22.05 -3.17 4.12
CA PRO A 183 -21.26 -1.96 3.94
C PRO A 183 -21.17 -1.12 5.22
N VAL A 184 -20.01 -0.53 5.47
CA VAL A 184 -19.74 0.37 6.61
C VAL A 184 -18.90 1.57 6.17
N ILE A 185 -19.02 2.67 6.89
CA ILE A 185 -18.19 3.86 6.64
C ILE A 185 -16.75 3.58 7.07
N ASN A 186 -15.81 3.65 6.15
CA ASN A 186 -14.39 3.71 6.45
C ASN A 186 -14.07 5.07 7.10
N THR A 187 -13.46 5.06 8.29
CA THR A 187 -13.24 6.29 9.08
C THR A 187 -12.17 7.21 8.48
N VAL A 188 -11.25 6.68 7.71
CA VAL A 188 -10.21 7.47 7.01
C VAL A 188 -10.78 8.16 5.79
N TYR A 189 -11.53 7.41 4.98
CA TYR A 189 -12.11 7.96 3.77
C TYR A 189 -13.45 8.69 3.99
N GLY A 190 -14.21 8.33 5.04
CA GLY A 190 -15.50 8.94 5.35
C GLY A 190 -16.60 8.57 4.37
N CYS A 191 -16.52 7.38 3.75
CA CYS A 191 -17.53 6.79 2.86
C CYS A 191 -17.49 5.26 2.98
N ALA A 192 -18.55 4.58 2.53
CA ALA A 192 -18.61 3.13 2.50
C ALA A 192 -17.98 2.55 1.22
N GLY A 193 -17.78 3.36 0.21
CA GLY A 193 -17.16 2.91 -1.03
C GLY A 193 -16.91 4.00 -2.05
N PHE A 194 -16.28 3.58 -3.15
CA PHE A 194 -15.94 4.39 -4.30
C PHE A 194 -16.45 3.72 -5.56
N GLU A 195 -17.12 4.46 -6.43
CA GLU A 195 -17.40 4.03 -7.80
C GLU A 195 -16.56 4.86 -8.76
N TYR A 196 -15.97 4.20 -9.76
CA TYR A 196 -15.13 4.79 -10.78
C TYR A 196 -15.73 4.58 -12.16
N LYS A 197 -15.59 5.59 -13.04
CA LYS A 197 -15.94 5.45 -14.46
C LYS A 197 -14.77 5.87 -15.32
N TYR A 198 -14.72 5.31 -16.51
CA TYR A 198 -13.61 5.53 -17.44
C TYR A 198 -14.15 5.85 -18.83
N ASP A 199 -13.41 6.64 -19.58
CA ASP A 199 -13.67 6.83 -21.00
C ASP A 199 -13.15 5.64 -21.85
N GLN A 200 -13.38 5.73 -23.16
CA GLN A 200 -12.96 4.69 -24.11
C GLN A 200 -11.43 4.54 -24.23
N TRP A 201 -10.65 5.51 -23.76
CA TRP A 201 -9.19 5.49 -23.77
C TRP A 201 -8.59 5.02 -22.45
N GLY A 202 -9.43 4.86 -21.41
CA GLY A 202 -9.02 4.40 -20.09
C GLY A 202 -8.74 5.51 -19.09
N ASN A 203 -9.01 6.77 -19.41
CA ASN A 203 -8.90 7.86 -18.45
C ASN A 203 -10.07 7.79 -17.45
N GLU A 204 -9.79 8.00 -16.17
CA GLU A 204 -10.81 8.03 -15.11
C GLU A 204 -11.63 9.32 -15.23
N THR A 205 -12.92 9.19 -15.54
CA THR A 205 -13.82 10.34 -15.75
C THR A 205 -14.63 10.71 -14.53
N ASP A 206 -14.86 9.74 -13.63
CA ASP A 206 -15.71 9.94 -12.47
C ASP A 206 -15.16 9.21 -11.24
N ILE A 207 -15.18 9.87 -10.08
CA ILE A 207 -15.04 9.27 -8.76
C ILE A 207 -16.26 9.63 -7.95
N ILE A 208 -17.06 8.64 -7.57
CA ILE A 208 -18.32 8.82 -6.85
C ILE A 208 -18.19 8.16 -5.47
N TYR A 209 -18.51 8.89 -4.41
CA TYR A 209 -18.52 8.37 -3.04
C TYR A 209 -19.87 7.76 -2.70
N ARG A 210 -19.84 6.55 -2.10
CA ARG A 210 -21.02 5.76 -1.77
C ARG A 210 -21.22 5.65 -0.26
N ASP A 211 -22.45 5.73 0.19
CA ASP A 211 -22.86 5.41 1.57
C ASP A 211 -23.09 3.91 1.76
N THR A 212 -23.64 3.52 2.92
CA THR A 212 -23.90 2.12 3.28
C THR A 212 -25.06 1.49 2.52
N GLU A 213 -25.97 2.28 1.97
CA GLU A 213 -27.08 1.87 1.11
C GLU A 213 -26.66 1.77 -0.35
N GLY A 214 -25.45 2.28 -0.69
CA GLY A 214 -24.93 2.37 -2.05
C GLY A 214 -25.37 3.64 -2.78
N ASP A 215 -26.00 4.58 -2.10
CA ASP A 215 -26.37 5.87 -2.64
C ASP A 215 -25.19 6.84 -2.66
N MET A 216 -25.28 7.88 -3.48
CA MET A 216 -24.25 8.92 -3.56
C MET A 216 -24.25 9.76 -2.28
N MET A 217 -23.07 9.96 -1.66
CA MET A 217 -22.95 10.70 -0.41
C MET A 217 -21.90 11.81 -0.47
N VAL A 218 -22.19 12.92 0.20
CA VAL A 218 -21.21 13.99 0.39
C VAL A 218 -20.18 13.55 1.45
N ARG A 219 -18.89 13.58 1.10
CA ARG A 219 -17.82 13.41 2.09
C ARG A 219 -17.65 14.71 2.87
N GLU A 220 -17.95 14.69 4.17
CA GLU A 220 -17.92 15.88 5.03
C GLU A 220 -16.57 16.64 5.00
N ARG A 221 -15.45 15.89 4.88
CA ARG A 221 -14.10 16.48 4.84
C ARG A 221 -13.76 17.15 3.50
N LEU A 222 -14.55 16.90 2.46
CA LEU A 222 -14.33 17.43 1.11
C LEU A 222 -15.41 18.43 0.68
N GLY A 223 -16.67 18.21 1.10
CA GLY A 223 -17.82 19.06 0.75
C GLY A 223 -18.55 18.64 -0.52
N PHE A 224 -18.17 17.52 -1.14
CA PHE A 224 -18.79 17.01 -2.37
C PHE A 224 -18.92 15.49 -2.35
N ALA A 225 -19.79 14.97 -3.23
CA ALA A 225 -20.09 13.56 -3.38
C ALA A 225 -19.47 12.93 -4.64
N TRP A 226 -19.16 13.73 -5.62
CA TRP A 226 -18.72 13.26 -6.92
C TRP A 226 -17.70 14.22 -7.52
N ILE A 227 -16.63 13.66 -8.10
CA ILE A 227 -15.64 14.34 -8.94
C ILE A 227 -15.85 13.91 -10.37
N LYS A 228 -16.02 14.87 -11.27
CA LYS A 228 -16.03 14.62 -12.70
C LYS A 228 -14.79 15.20 -13.36
N MET A 229 -14.15 14.43 -14.23
CA MET A 229 -12.92 14.78 -14.92
C MET A 229 -13.13 14.75 -16.43
N GLU A 230 -12.59 15.74 -17.13
CA GLU A 230 -12.61 15.87 -18.57
C GLU A 230 -11.18 15.95 -19.08
N TYR A 231 -10.90 15.35 -20.23
CA TYR A 231 -9.55 15.22 -20.79
C TYR A 231 -9.49 15.79 -22.20
N ASP A 232 -8.34 16.33 -22.58
CA ASP A 232 -8.07 16.80 -23.92
C ASP A 232 -7.81 15.63 -24.92
N GLU A 233 -7.61 15.97 -26.18
CA GLU A 233 -7.35 14.98 -27.25
C GLU A 233 -6.06 14.16 -27.07
N TRP A 234 -5.15 14.58 -26.18
CA TRP A 234 -3.92 13.87 -25.84
C TRP A 234 -4.04 13.06 -24.55
N GLY A 235 -5.23 13.02 -23.91
CA GLY A 235 -5.47 12.31 -22.66
C GLY A 235 -4.94 13.04 -21.42
N ARG A 236 -4.68 14.35 -21.50
CA ARG A 236 -4.26 15.16 -20.36
C ARG A 236 -5.50 15.74 -19.67
N LEU A 237 -5.52 15.74 -18.35
CA LEU A 237 -6.62 16.29 -17.57
C LEU A 237 -6.84 17.79 -17.88
N GLU A 238 -7.99 18.15 -18.35
CA GLU A 238 -8.34 19.52 -18.74
C GLU A 238 -9.20 20.21 -17.68
N VAL A 239 -10.20 19.47 -17.12
CA VAL A 239 -11.12 20.05 -16.16
C VAL A 239 -11.46 19.02 -15.08
N LYS A 240 -11.58 19.49 -13.85
CA LYS A 240 -12.14 18.76 -12.71
C LYS A 240 -13.28 19.56 -12.10
N LYS A 241 -14.45 18.94 -11.89
CA LYS A 241 -15.65 19.56 -11.32
C LYS A 241 -16.18 18.74 -10.15
N TYR A 242 -16.81 19.42 -9.20
CA TYR A 242 -17.38 18.79 -8.00
C TYR A 242 -18.91 18.89 -8.00
N PHE A 243 -19.56 17.83 -7.50
CA PHE A 243 -21.00 17.71 -7.45
C PHE A 243 -21.46 17.21 -6.08
N ASP A 244 -22.64 17.66 -5.65
CA ASP A 244 -23.33 17.15 -4.45
C ASP A 244 -23.98 15.76 -4.71
N ALA A 245 -24.66 15.21 -3.70
CA ALA A 245 -25.33 13.92 -3.81
C ALA A 245 -26.54 13.94 -4.74
N GLU A 246 -27.15 15.10 -4.97
CA GLU A 246 -28.25 15.33 -5.92
C GLU A 246 -27.75 15.63 -7.35
N GLN A 247 -26.43 15.54 -7.57
CA GLN A 247 -25.74 15.80 -8.84
C GLN A 247 -25.79 17.27 -9.30
N ASN A 248 -26.00 18.21 -8.39
CA ASN A 248 -25.86 19.62 -8.70
C ASN A 248 -24.38 20.03 -8.55
N PRO A 249 -23.87 20.97 -9.36
CA PRO A 249 -22.55 21.53 -9.15
C PRO A 249 -22.42 22.08 -7.72
N THR A 250 -21.34 21.73 -7.05
CA THR A 250 -21.03 22.19 -5.70
C THR A 250 -19.56 22.63 -5.58
N ALA A 251 -19.17 23.13 -4.44
CA ALA A 251 -17.78 23.49 -4.16
C ALA A 251 -17.21 22.66 -3.01
N ASP A 252 -15.89 22.52 -2.99
CA ASP A 252 -15.19 21.96 -1.86
C ASP A 252 -15.26 22.92 -0.64
N LEU A 253 -14.72 22.50 0.50
CA LEU A 253 -14.73 23.30 1.73
C LEU A 253 -13.94 24.62 1.64
N LYS A 254 -13.16 24.83 0.57
CA LYS A 254 -12.43 26.06 0.29
C LYS A 254 -13.15 26.96 -0.72
N GLY A 255 -14.32 26.53 -1.21
CA GLY A 255 -15.12 27.25 -2.18
C GLY A 255 -14.77 26.97 -3.64
N CYS A 256 -13.87 26.00 -3.91
CA CYS A 256 -13.50 25.61 -5.27
C CYS A 256 -14.55 24.65 -5.84
N ALA A 257 -15.16 25.00 -6.97
CA ALA A 257 -16.14 24.16 -7.68
C ALA A 257 -15.58 23.53 -8.95
N GLU A 258 -14.60 24.17 -9.56
CA GLU A 258 -13.97 23.71 -10.80
C GLU A 258 -12.47 24.02 -10.77
N ILE A 259 -11.66 23.09 -11.27
CA ILE A 259 -10.23 23.30 -11.52
C ILE A 259 -10.00 23.11 -13.01
N ARG A 260 -9.35 24.07 -13.66
CA ARG A 260 -8.90 23.99 -15.06
C ARG A 260 -7.40 23.82 -15.10
N TYR A 261 -6.96 22.94 -15.97
CA TYR A 261 -5.56 22.61 -16.19
C TYR A 261 -5.13 23.08 -17.57
N GLU A 262 -4.09 23.90 -17.62
CA GLU A 262 -3.48 24.41 -18.84
C GLU A 262 -2.05 23.86 -18.93
N TYR A 263 -1.57 23.55 -20.12
CA TYR A 263 -0.23 23.01 -20.33
C TYR A 263 0.57 23.96 -21.23
N ASP A 264 1.75 24.36 -20.78
CA ASP A 264 2.64 25.19 -21.56
C ASP A 264 3.33 24.41 -22.70
N GLU A 265 4.15 25.10 -23.50
CA GLU A 265 4.90 24.51 -24.60
C GLU A 265 5.89 23.42 -24.15
N GLN A 266 6.31 23.41 -22.89
CA GLN A 266 7.17 22.41 -22.29
C GLN A 266 6.37 21.23 -21.71
N GLY A 267 5.03 21.28 -21.70
CA GLY A 267 4.12 20.30 -21.12
C GLY A 267 3.99 20.44 -19.61
N ILE A 268 4.40 21.56 -19.02
CA ILE A 268 4.23 21.84 -17.59
C ILE A 268 2.77 22.22 -17.35
N GLN A 269 2.16 21.54 -16.37
CA GLN A 269 0.78 21.75 -15.96
C GLN A 269 0.64 22.98 -15.06
N HIS A 270 -0.33 23.83 -15.38
CA HIS A 270 -0.75 24.97 -14.57
C HIS A 270 -2.23 24.77 -14.22
N GLU A 271 -2.58 24.98 -12.95
CA GLU A 271 -3.96 24.86 -12.49
C GLU A 271 -4.55 26.22 -12.12
N ARG A 272 -5.85 26.39 -12.41
CA ARG A 272 -6.65 27.56 -12.05
C ARG A 272 -7.96 27.08 -11.41
N ALA A 273 -8.25 27.56 -10.21
CA ALA A 273 -9.43 27.18 -9.44
C ALA A 273 -10.53 28.22 -9.57
N PHE A 274 -11.78 27.79 -9.65
CA PHE A 274 -12.95 28.65 -9.84
C PHE A 274 -14.04 28.31 -8.83
N ASP A 275 -14.78 29.34 -8.37
CA ASP A 275 -15.97 29.15 -7.56
C ASP A 275 -17.19 28.74 -8.41
N LEU A 276 -18.37 28.52 -7.76
CA LEU A 276 -19.62 28.18 -8.42
C LEU A 276 -20.14 29.25 -9.40
N ASN A 277 -19.69 30.50 -9.29
CA ASN A 277 -20.05 31.59 -10.18
C ASN A 277 -19.08 31.72 -11.36
N GLY A 278 -18.04 30.88 -11.42
CA GLY A 278 -16.98 30.95 -12.41
C GLY A 278 -15.94 32.05 -12.12
N THR A 279 -15.89 32.57 -10.87
CA THR A 279 -14.87 33.53 -10.45
C THR A 279 -13.60 32.77 -10.08
N GLU A 280 -12.45 33.18 -10.60
CA GLU A 280 -11.17 32.59 -10.28
C GLU A 280 -10.79 32.87 -8.82
N LEU A 281 -10.41 31.82 -8.12
CA LEU A 281 -9.91 31.85 -6.75
C LEU A 281 -8.43 32.20 -6.73
N GLN A 282 -8.00 33.00 -5.74
CA GLN A 282 -6.58 33.41 -5.60
C GLN A 282 -5.79 32.46 -4.71
#